data_ed160b2b28b3339d959150abf77b5fa0
#
_entry.id   ed160b2b28b3339d959150abf77b5fa0
#
_cell.length_a   1.000
_cell.length_b   1.000
_cell.length_c   1.000
_cell.angle_alpha   90.00
_cell.angle_beta   90.00
_cell.angle_gamma   90.00
#
_symmetry.space_group_name_H-M   'P 1'
#
loop_
_entity.id
_entity.type
_entity.pdbx_description
1 polymer ?
#
loop_
_entity_poly.entity_id
_entity_poly.type
_entity_poly.pdbx_seq_one_letter_code
_entity_poly.pdbx_strand_id
1 'polypeptide(L)'
;PNSDPLHKVTILPRGMALGVTWTLPEERHTYSREYFQDVICKAMGGRVAEQIVFDHVNSGAANDLEQATMIARRMVREWGMSDAIGPMAFAGQQQVFLGEDLMTSGREYSDEMARKIDEEIGRILREQEQRARDLLVKHRRGLDLVAQSLLDNETIDGAMVSRLIQQGLGEPSKQPNDTKPNV
;
A
#
# COMPACT_ATOMS: atom_id res chain seq x y z
N PRO A 1 -3.21 -6.35 10.23
CA PRO A 1 -4.07 -6.55 11.44
C PRO A 1 -4.92 -5.32 11.77
N ASN A 2 -4.50 -4.10 11.34
CA ASN A 2 -5.22 -2.85 11.66
C ASN A 2 -6.05 -2.31 10.49
N SER A 3 -5.99 -2.93 9.31
CA SER A 3 -6.74 -2.53 8.12
C SER A 3 -8.17 -3.09 8.14
N ASP A 4 -9.04 -2.45 7.35
CA ASP A 4 -10.43 -2.86 7.23
C ASP A 4 -10.57 -4.29 6.68
N PRO A 5 -11.58 -5.06 7.14
CA PRO A 5 -11.80 -6.43 6.71
C PRO A 5 -12.04 -6.53 5.20
N LEU A 6 -11.46 -7.57 4.60
CA LEU A 6 -11.69 -7.87 3.20
C LEU A 6 -13.10 -8.44 3.00
N HIS A 7 -13.90 -7.80 2.15
CA HIS A 7 -15.23 -8.27 1.79
C HIS A 7 -15.18 -9.22 0.60
N LYS A 8 -14.62 -8.76 -0.53
CA LYS A 8 -14.48 -9.57 -1.74
C LYS A 8 -13.40 -9.04 -2.67
N VAL A 9 -12.92 -9.92 -3.55
CA VAL A 9 -12.01 -9.62 -4.65
C VAL A 9 -12.63 -10.07 -5.96
N THR A 10 -12.49 -9.30 -7.03
CA THR A 10 -12.94 -9.67 -8.37
C THR A 10 -11.92 -9.25 -9.42
N ILE A 11 -11.80 -10.05 -10.47
CA ILE A 11 -11.03 -9.73 -11.68
C ILE A 11 -11.92 -9.25 -12.83
N LEU A 12 -13.22 -9.05 -12.59
CA LEU A 12 -14.14 -8.47 -13.56
C LEU A 12 -13.82 -6.99 -13.74
N PRO A 13 -13.57 -6.51 -14.98
CA PRO A 13 -13.27 -5.11 -15.24
C PRO A 13 -14.43 -4.20 -14.83
N ARG A 14 -14.09 -3.05 -14.21
CA ARG A 14 -15.02 -1.96 -13.92
C ARG A 14 -14.41 -0.62 -14.30
N GLY A 15 -14.94 0.00 -15.33
CA GLY A 15 -14.37 1.23 -15.88
C GLY A 15 -12.95 1.00 -16.37
N MET A 16 -11.97 1.74 -15.83
CA MET A 16 -10.55 1.60 -16.17
C MET A 16 -9.81 0.56 -15.29
N ALA A 17 -10.44 0.04 -14.24
CA ALA A 17 -9.85 -0.97 -13.38
C ALA A 17 -10.06 -2.38 -13.95
N LEU A 18 -8.98 -3.17 -14.02
CA LEU A 18 -9.01 -4.57 -14.48
C LEU A 18 -9.52 -5.54 -13.42
N GLY A 19 -9.70 -5.07 -12.19
CA GLY A 19 -10.25 -5.81 -11.06
C GLY A 19 -10.42 -4.88 -9.86
N VAL A 20 -11.13 -5.34 -8.84
CA VAL A 20 -11.40 -4.52 -7.65
C VAL A 20 -11.34 -5.38 -6.38
N THR A 21 -10.74 -4.81 -5.35
CA THR A 21 -10.77 -5.34 -3.99
C THR A 21 -11.69 -4.45 -3.15
N TRP A 22 -12.74 -5.04 -2.56
CA TRP A 22 -13.61 -4.34 -1.62
C TRP A 22 -13.28 -4.71 -0.20
N THR A 23 -13.10 -3.68 0.62
CA THR A 23 -13.03 -3.79 2.07
C THR A 23 -14.29 -3.19 2.69
N LEU A 24 -14.64 -3.64 3.88
CA LEU A 24 -15.74 -3.06 4.66
C LEU A 24 -15.15 -2.04 5.63
N PRO A 25 -15.33 -0.73 5.38
CA PRO A 25 -14.84 0.27 6.30
C PRO A 25 -15.50 0.11 7.69
N GLU A 26 -14.71 0.06 8.74
CA GLU A 26 -15.22 0.17 10.09
C GLU A 26 -15.44 1.65 10.43
N GLU A 27 -16.54 1.95 11.13
CA GLU A 27 -16.77 3.30 11.64
C GLU A 27 -15.74 3.64 12.72
N ARG A 28 -14.78 4.48 12.36
CA ARG A 28 -13.71 4.95 13.25
C ARG A 28 -13.69 6.47 13.25
N HIS A 29 -13.70 7.06 14.43
CA HIS A 29 -13.58 8.52 14.58
C HIS A 29 -12.12 9.00 14.46
N THR A 30 -11.15 8.12 14.71
CA THR A 30 -9.71 8.40 14.63
C THR A 30 -8.97 7.18 14.06
N TYR A 31 -7.86 7.44 13.40
CA TYR A 31 -7.01 6.41 12.82
C TYR A 31 -5.63 6.44 13.45
N SER A 32 -5.08 5.28 13.79
CA SER A 32 -3.74 5.16 14.37
C SER A 32 -2.64 5.21 13.29
N ARG A 33 -1.39 5.39 13.72
CA ARG A 33 -0.20 5.27 12.85
C ARG A 33 -0.16 3.91 12.15
N GLU A 34 -0.44 2.84 12.89
CA GLU A 34 -0.42 1.46 12.41
C GLU A 34 -1.46 1.21 11.33
N TYR A 35 -2.64 1.82 11.44
CA TYR A 35 -3.66 1.77 10.40
C TYR A 35 -3.14 2.34 9.08
N PHE A 36 -2.55 3.54 9.10
CA PHE A 36 -2.02 4.16 7.89
C PHE A 36 -0.82 3.40 7.32
N GLN A 37 0.03 2.82 8.16
CA GLN A 37 1.10 1.92 7.72
C GLN A 37 0.54 0.69 7.01
N ASP A 38 -0.53 0.07 7.52
CA ASP A 38 -1.20 -1.06 6.87
C ASP A 38 -1.85 -0.64 5.54
N VAL A 39 -2.43 0.55 5.45
CA VAL A 39 -2.99 1.10 4.20
C VAL A 39 -1.90 1.30 3.15
N ILE A 40 -0.75 1.89 3.51
CA ILE A 40 0.40 2.05 2.61
C ILE A 40 0.93 0.68 2.18
N CYS A 41 1.13 -0.25 3.11
CA CYS A 41 1.58 -1.61 2.82
C CYS A 41 0.64 -2.33 1.84
N LYS A 42 -0.67 -2.20 2.02
CA LYS A 42 -1.68 -2.75 1.11
C LYS A 42 -1.57 -2.13 -0.30
N ALA A 43 -1.41 -0.82 -0.41
CA ALA A 43 -1.23 -0.13 -1.68
C ALA A 43 0.03 -0.60 -2.44
N MET A 44 1.11 -0.92 -1.73
CA MET A 44 2.33 -1.47 -2.33
C MET A 44 2.18 -2.93 -2.81
N GLY A 45 1.15 -3.64 -2.32
CA GLY A 45 1.00 -5.09 -2.53
C GLY A 45 0.95 -5.52 -3.99
N GLY A 46 0.21 -4.80 -4.85
CA GLY A 46 0.09 -5.10 -6.27
C GLY A 46 1.44 -5.01 -6.99
N ARG A 47 2.14 -3.89 -6.82
CA ARG A 47 3.47 -3.66 -7.38
C ARG A 47 4.48 -4.71 -6.94
N VAL A 48 4.50 -5.02 -5.65
CA VAL A 48 5.44 -6.02 -5.10
C VAL A 48 5.09 -7.43 -5.58
N ALA A 49 3.81 -7.76 -5.73
CA ALA A 49 3.39 -9.03 -6.32
C ALA A 49 3.89 -9.18 -7.76
N GLU A 50 3.76 -8.13 -8.58
CA GLU A 50 4.30 -8.13 -9.95
C GLU A 50 5.82 -8.35 -9.97
N GLN A 51 6.57 -7.68 -9.09
CA GLN A 51 8.02 -7.89 -8.98
C GLN A 51 8.38 -9.33 -8.60
N ILE A 52 7.65 -9.94 -7.66
CA ILE A 52 7.93 -11.31 -7.20
C ILE A 52 7.57 -12.34 -8.28
N VAL A 53 6.48 -12.11 -9.03
CA VAL A 53 5.93 -13.09 -9.97
C VAL A 53 6.54 -12.95 -11.36
N PHE A 54 6.73 -11.74 -11.84
CA PHE A 54 7.10 -11.42 -13.21
C PHE A 54 8.48 -10.78 -13.38
N ASP A 55 9.15 -10.47 -12.26
CA ASP A 55 10.46 -9.78 -12.23
C ASP A 55 10.50 -8.44 -12.97
N HIS A 56 9.35 -7.77 -13.05
CA HIS A 56 9.25 -6.44 -13.64
C HIS A 56 8.20 -5.59 -12.93
N VAL A 57 8.23 -4.28 -13.17
CA VAL A 57 7.21 -3.31 -12.73
C VAL A 57 6.63 -2.62 -13.94
N ASN A 58 5.33 -2.37 -13.88
CA ASN A 58 4.63 -1.59 -14.88
C ASN A 58 4.02 -0.31 -14.28
N SER A 59 3.40 0.50 -15.13
CA SER A 59 2.75 1.75 -14.71
C SER A 59 1.40 1.56 -14.01
N GLY A 60 0.87 0.34 -13.94
CA GLY A 60 -0.45 0.06 -13.35
C GLY A 60 -0.58 0.44 -11.88
N ALA A 61 0.54 0.42 -11.13
CA ALA A 61 0.58 0.82 -9.73
C ALA A 61 0.72 2.34 -9.50
N ALA A 62 0.68 3.18 -10.53
CA ALA A 62 0.93 4.62 -10.38
C ALA A 62 -0.02 5.30 -9.40
N ASN A 63 -1.31 5.00 -9.48
CA ASN A 63 -2.32 5.56 -8.57
C ASN A 63 -2.12 5.10 -7.12
N ASP A 64 -1.76 3.83 -6.90
CA ASP A 64 -1.51 3.28 -5.56
C ASP A 64 -0.27 3.92 -4.93
N LEU A 65 0.79 4.17 -5.72
CA LEU A 65 1.98 4.89 -5.29
C LEU A 65 1.68 6.34 -4.93
N GLU A 66 0.87 7.03 -5.73
CA GLU A 66 0.45 8.40 -5.45
C GLU A 66 -0.32 8.48 -4.13
N GLN A 67 -1.31 7.61 -3.92
CA GLN A 67 -2.07 7.54 -2.68
C GLN A 67 -1.20 7.19 -1.48
N ALA A 68 -0.32 6.21 -1.58
CA ALA A 68 0.61 5.84 -0.53
C ALA A 68 1.52 7.03 -0.15
N THR A 69 2.04 7.76 -1.16
CA THR A 69 2.87 8.94 -0.95
C THR A 69 2.10 10.07 -0.28
N MET A 70 0.85 10.31 -0.68
CA MET A 70 -0.02 11.32 -0.05
C MET A 70 -0.27 11.00 1.42
N ILE A 71 -0.57 9.75 1.76
CA ILE A 71 -0.77 9.31 3.15
C ILE A 71 0.52 9.50 3.96
N ALA A 72 1.67 9.03 3.46
CA ALA A 72 2.95 9.18 4.14
C ALA A 72 3.31 10.66 4.39
N ARG A 73 3.04 11.56 3.43
CA ARG A 73 3.20 13.01 3.59
C ARG A 73 2.33 13.55 4.73
N ARG A 74 1.07 13.15 4.80
CA ARG A 74 0.15 13.58 5.86
C ARG A 74 0.60 13.07 7.22
N MET A 75 1.03 11.81 7.32
CA MET A 75 1.58 11.23 8.55
C MET A 75 2.73 12.07 9.11
N VAL A 76 3.65 12.49 8.23
CA VAL A 76 4.85 13.24 8.63
C VAL A 76 4.56 14.71 8.86
N ARG A 77 3.74 15.34 8.00
CA ARG A 77 3.58 16.81 8.00
C ARG A 77 2.39 17.33 8.80
N GLU A 78 1.30 16.55 8.88
CA GLU A 78 0.04 17.05 9.40
C GLU A 78 -0.35 16.38 10.73
N TRP A 79 -0.06 15.07 10.86
CA TRP A 79 -0.58 14.28 11.98
C TRP A 79 0.44 13.99 13.08
N GLY A 80 1.69 14.47 12.94
CA GLY A 80 2.75 14.25 13.93
C GLY A 80 3.06 12.78 14.17
N MET A 81 2.91 11.94 13.13
CA MET A 81 3.09 10.48 13.22
C MET A 81 4.51 10.02 12.87
N SER A 82 5.50 10.90 12.94
CA SER A 82 6.91 10.60 12.72
C SER A 82 7.72 10.93 13.95
N ASP A 83 8.45 9.94 14.47
CA ASP A 83 9.33 10.15 15.63
C ASP A 83 10.57 10.98 15.25
N ALA A 84 11.01 10.91 13.99
CA ALA A 84 12.16 11.67 13.51
C ALA A 84 11.88 13.18 13.36
N ILE A 85 10.63 13.54 13.08
CA ILE A 85 10.18 14.92 12.96
C ILE A 85 9.64 15.44 14.30
N GLY A 86 9.03 14.56 15.10
CA GLY A 86 8.41 14.91 16.38
C GLY A 86 6.95 15.39 16.24
N PRO A 87 6.35 15.87 17.33
CA PRO A 87 4.95 16.29 17.39
C PRO A 87 4.73 17.68 16.77
N MET A 88 5.15 17.85 15.53
CA MET A 88 4.97 19.10 14.76
C MET A 88 3.96 18.88 13.65
N ALA A 89 3.12 19.89 13.38
CA ALA A 89 2.26 19.94 12.23
C ALA A 89 2.65 21.12 11.35
N PHE A 90 2.99 20.83 10.11
CA PHE A 90 3.25 21.83 9.09
C PHE A 90 1.98 21.95 8.25
N ALA A 91 1.25 23.06 8.38
CA ALA A 91 0.03 23.29 7.63
C ALA A 91 0.34 23.15 6.12
N GLY A 92 -0.39 22.29 5.45
CA GLY A 92 -0.40 22.28 4.00
C GLY A 92 -0.95 23.64 3.54
N GLN A 93 -0.47 24.16 2.41
CA GLN A 93 -1.04 25.36 1.80
C GLN A 93 -2.55 25.15 1.60
N GLN A 94 -3.32 25.47 2.60
CA GLN A 94 -4.77 25.45 2.54
C GLN A 94 -5.26 26.87 2.36
N GLN A 95 -5.76 27.10 1.13
CA GLN A 95 -6.62 28.21 0.74
C GLN A 95 -6.05 29.60 1.01
N VAL A 96 -5.40 30.10 -0.01
CA VAL A 96 -5.34 31.57 -0.27
C VAL A 96 -6.79 32.07 -0.33
N PHE A 97 -7.31 32.54 0.77
CA PHE A 97 -8.48 33.36 0.77
C PHE A 97 -8.06 34.75 0.28
N LEU A 98 -8.38 34.99 -0.99
CA LEU A 98 -8.42 36.30 -1.68
C LEU A 98 -7.58 37.44 -1.03
N GLY A 99 -6.41 37.72 -1.56
CA GLY A 99 -6.06 39.11 -1.86
C GLY A 99 -4.79 39.68 -1.29
N GLU A 100 -4.08 39.11 -0.31
CA GLU A 100 -2.97 39.84 0.32
C GLU A 100 -1.64 39.10 0.51
N ASP A 101 -1.54 37.78 0.31
CA ASP A 101 -0.32 37.01 0.58
C ASP A 101 0.32 36.30 -0.64
N LEU A 102 0.24 36.90 -1.81
CA LEU A 102 0.97 36.42 -2.99
C LEU A 102 2.50 36.60 -2.90
N MET A 103 3.00 37.29 -1.87
CA MET A 103 4.43 37.60 -1.72
C MET A 103 5.13 36.89 -0.55
N THR A 104 4.46 36.12 0.29
CA THR A 104 5.04 35.41 1.40
C THR A 104 4.69 33.92 1.46
N SER A 105 4.60 33.23 0.32
CA SER A 105 4.61 31.77 0.32
C SER A 105 6.03 31.22 0.59
N GLY A 106 6.66 31.73 1.62
CA GLY A 106 7.86 31.16 2.20
C GLY A 106 7.51 29.81 2.81
N ARG A 107 8.33 28.77 2.54
CA ARG A 107 8.21 27.51 3.26
C ARG A 107 8.18 27.78 4.77
N GLU A 108 7.25 27.23 5.48
CA GLU A 108 7.13 27.36 6.95
C GLU A 108 8.31 26.73 7.70
N TYR A 109 9.27 26.11 7.01
CA TYR A 109 10.40 25.39 7.58
C TYR A 109 11.67 25.55 6.73
N SER A 110 12.82 25.37 7.37
CA SER A 110 14.14 25.46 6.75
C SER A 110 14.36 24.37 5.69
N ASP A 111 15.31 24.59 4.79
CA ASP A 111 15.71 23.58 3.79
C ASP A 111 16.24 22.29 4.45
N GLU A 112 16.83 22.38 5.64
CA GLU A 112 17.24 21.22 6.41
C GLU A 112 16.03 20.40 6.87
N MET A 113 14.99 21.06 7.38
CA MET A 113 13.75 20.41 7.79
C MET A 113 13.03 19.81 6.58
N ALA A 114 13.03 20.49 5.42
CA ALA A 114 12.47 19.95 4.18
C ALA A 114 13.11 18.62 3.81
N ARG A 115 14.45 18.54 3.86
CA ARG A 115 15.16 17.27 3.59
C ARG A 115 14.80 16.18 4.58
N LYS A 116 14.75 16.49 5.88
CA LYS A 116 14.34 15.51 6.91
C LYS A 116 12.93 14.99 6.68
N ILE A 117 11.99 15.84 6.27
CA ILE A 117 10.63 15.47 5.92
C ILE A 117 10.62 14.51 4.72
N ASP A 118 11.36 14.85 3.64
CA ASP A 118 11.42 14.03 2.44
C ASP A 118 12.11 12.66 2.70
N GLU A 119 13.18 12.65 3.50
CA GLU A 119 13.86 11.43 3.93
C GLU A 119 12.92 10.52 4.73
N GLU A 120 12.15 11.08 5.66
CA GLU A 120 11.22 10.36 6.50
C GLU A 120 10.04 9.78 5.70
N ILE A 121 9.48 10.56 4.78
CA ILE A 121 8.45 10.06 3.85
C ILE A 121 9.00 8.88 3.05
N GLY A 122 10.20 9.02 2.48
CA GLY A 122 10.86 7.96 1.74
C GLY A 122 11.16 6.72 2.60
N ARG A 123 11.51 6.92 3.88
CA ARG A 123 11.73 5.82 4.84
C ARG A 123 10.45 5.04 5.07
N ILE A 124 9.34 5.73 5.39
CA ILE A 124 8.03 5.10 5.61
C ILE A 124 7.61 4.27 4.39
N LEU A 125 7.72 4.84 3.19
CA LEU A 125 7.34 4.14 1.96
C LEU A 125 8.18 2.87 1.73
N ARG A 126 9.52 2.96 1.88
CA ARG A 126 10.41 1.79 1.73
C ARG A 126 10.16 0.72 2.77
N GLU A 127 9.90 1.08 4.02
CA GLU A 127 9.58 0.12 5.08
C GLU A 127 8.29 -0.64 4.78
N GLN A 128 7.25 0.05 4.30
CA GLN A 128 6.00 -0.60 3.97
C GLN A 128 6.09 -1.43 2.69
N GLU A 129 6.90 -1.04 1.70
CA GLU A 129 7.20 -1.85 0.53
C GLU A 129 7.94 -3.14 0.92
N GLN A 130 8.97 -3.04 1.79
CA GLN A 130 9.68 -4.20 2.29
C GLN A 130 8.76 -5.13 3.10
N ARG A 131 7.92 -4.57 3.95
CA ARG A 131 6.92 -5.34 4.70
C ARG A 131 5.93 -6.07 3.78
N ALA A 132 5.46 -5.41 2.72
CA ALA A 132 4.62 -6.05 1.71
C ALA A 132 5.35 -7.22 1.03
N ARG A 133 6.63 -7.04 0.70
CA ARG A 133 7.48 -8.08 0.11
C ARG A 133 7.62 -9.28 1.04
N ASP A 134 7.95 -9.05 2.31
CA ASP A 134 8.13 -10.12 3.29
C ASP A 134 6.84 -10.91 3.49
N LEU A 135 5.69 -10.22 3.54
CA LEU A 135 4.37 -10.87 3.64
C LEU A 135 4.06 -11.70 2.38
N LEU A 136 4.29 -11.18 1.19
CA LEU A 136 4.00 -11.90 -0.06
C LEU A 136 4.94 -13.09 -0.28
N VAL A 137 6.21 -12.95 0.07
CA VAL A 137 7.17 -14.08 0.03
C VAL A 137 6.75 -15.16 1.00
N LYS A 138 6.43 -14.79 2.25
CA LYS A 138 5.95 -15.72 3.28
C LYS A 138 4.68 -16.45 2.86
N HIS A 139 3.76 -15.76 2.20
CA HIS A 139 2.46 -16.28 1.80
C HIS A 139 2.37 -16.58 0.28
N ARG A 140 3.51 -16.78 -0.39
CA ARG A 140 3.56 -16.95 -1.85
C ARG A 140 2.59 -18.01 -2.37
N ARG A 141 2.53 -19.19 -1.73
CA ARG A 141 1.60 -20.23 -2.14
C ARG A 141 0.13 -19.82 -1.97
N GLY A 142 -0.17 -19.07 -0.90
CA GLY A 142 -1.50 -18.49 -0.71
C GLY A 142 -1.87 -17.51 -1.84
N LEU A 143 -0.92 -16.69 -2.28
CA LEU A 143 -1.10 -15.79 -3.42
C LEU A 143 -1.43 -16.57 -4.70
N ASP A 144 -0.69 -17.65 -4.99
CA ASP A 144 -0.91 -18.49 -6.18
C ASP A 144 -2.29 -19.18 -6.12
N LEU A 145 -2.71 -19.68 -4.96
CA LEU A 145 -4.04 -20.28 -4.75
C LEU A 145 -5.18 -19.26 -4.94
N VAL A 146 -5.01 -18.05 -4.42
CA VAL A 146 -5.98 -16.95 -4.60
C VAL A 146 -6.09 -16.57 -6.07
N ALA A 147 -4.96 -16.42 -6.77
CA ALA A 147 -4.92 -16.10 -8.19
C ALA A 147 -5.64 -17.17 -9.01
N GLN A 148 -5.36 -18.47 -8.76
CA GLN A 148 -6.03 -19.57 -9.46
C GLN A 148 -7.53 -19.58 -9.19
N SER A 149 -7.94 -19.38 -7.93
CA SER A 149 -9.36 -19.32 -7.57
C SER A 149 -10.11 -18.16 -8.24
N LEU A 150 -9.43 -17.02 -8.45
CA LEU A 150 -10.00 -15.89 -9.20
C LEU A 150 -10.12 -16.18 -10.69
N LEU A 151 -9.17 -16.92 -11.29
CA LEU A 151 -9.28 -17.34 -12.68
C LEU A 151 -10.45 -18.30 -12.90
N ASP A 152 -10.74 -19.16 -11.91
CA ASP A 152 -11.82 -20.15 -12.01
C ASP A 152 -13.20 -19.54 -11.70
N ASN A 153 -13.29 -18.56 -10.80
CA ASN A 153 -14.56 -18.06 -10.25
C ASN A 153 -14.81 -16.56 -10.52
N GLU A 154 -13.85 -15.83 -11.08
CA GLU A 154 -13.87 -14.39 -11.37
C GLU A 154 -14.07 -13.49 -10.13
N THR A 155 -14.76 -13.97 -9.10
CA THR A 155 -15.03 -13.24 -7.84
C THR A 155 -15.03 -14.23 -6.68
N ILE A 156 -14.31 -13.86 -5.60
CA ILE A 156 -14.26 -14.62 -4.35
C ILE A 156 -14.45 -13.70 -3.15
N ASP A 157 -15.03 -14.23 -2.07
CA ASP A 157 -15.21 -13.48 -0.83
C ASP A 157 -13.95 -13.48 0.06
N GLY A 158 -13.95 -12.60 1.08
CA GLY A 158 -12.82 -12.47 1.99
C GLY A 158 -12.57 -13.73 2.84
N ALA A 159 -13.62 -14.53 3.12
CA ALA A 159 -13.49 -15.80 3.85
C ALA A 159 -12.77 -16.85 3.01
N MET A 160 -13.05 -16.92 1.70
CA MET A 160 -12.34 -17.78 0.77
C MET A 160 -10.87 -17.37 0.65
N VAL A 161 -10.58 -16.07 0.48
CA VAL A 161 -9.19 -15.55 0.45
C VAL A 161 -8.45 -15.98 1.71
N SER A 162 -9.04 -15.80 2.89
CA SER A 162 -8.41 -16.17 4.16
C SER A 162 -8.12 -17.68 4.25
N ARG A 163 -9.05 -18.53 3.80
CA ARG A 163 -8.84 -19.98 3.76
C ARG A 163 -7.71 -20.39 2.83
N LEU A 164 -7.64 -19.81 1.63
CA LEU A 164 -6.60 -20.11 0.65
C LEU A 164 -5.21 -19.69 1.15
N ILE A 165 -5.11 -18.54 1.83
CA ILE A 165 -3.87 -18.10 2.46
C ILE A 165 -3.43 -19.08 3.57
N GLN A 166 -4.35 -19.53 4.42
CA GLN A 166 -4.07 -20.50 5.48
C GLN A 166 -3.67 -21.88 4.91
N GLN A 167 -4.34 -22.33 3.86
CA GLN A 167 -3.99 -23.55 3.14
C GLN A 167 -2.57 -23.47 2.58
N GLY A 168 -2.19 -22.32 2.02
CA GLY A 168 -0.85 -22.09 1.49
C GLY A 168 0.27 -22.18 2.55
N LEU A 169 -0.03 -21.87 3.80
CA LEU A 169 0.92 -21.99 4.94
C LEU A 169 1.14 -23.44 5.39
N GLY A 170 0.17 -24.33 5.17
CA GLY A 170 0.24 -25.75 5.57
C GLY A 170 1.04 -26.65 4.59
N GLU A 171 1.42 -26.14 3.41
CA GLU A 171 2.18 -26.89 2.40
C GLU A 171 3.55 -26.25 2.15
N PRO A 172 4.63 -27.05 1.96
CA PRO A 172 5.96 -26.51 1.65
C PRO A 172 5.93 -25.72 0.33
N SER A 173 6.48 -24.51 0.36
CA SER A 173 6.60 -23.66 -0.84
C SER A 173 7.47 -24.34 -1.90
N LYS A 174 6.94 -24.55 -3.12
CA LYS A 174 7.77 -24.90 -4.28
C LYS A 174 8.69 -23.73 -4.59
N GLN A 175 9.99 -23.97 -4.59
CA GLN A 175 10.96 -22.97 -5.04
C GLN A 175 10.80 -22.71 -6.56
N PRO A 176 11.01 -21.47 -7.04
CA PRO A 176 10.74 -21.06 -8.42
C PRO A 176 11.71 -21.65 -9.48
N ASN A 177 12.55 -22.63 -9.13
CA ASN A 177 13.61 -23.14 -10.01
C ASN A 177 13.34 -24.48 -10.71
N ASP A 178 12.14 -25.07 -10.60
CA ASP A 178 11.88 -26.41 -11.15
C ASP A 178 11.17 -26.44 -12.51
N THR A 179 11.08 -25.31 -13.21
CA THR A 179 10.56 -25.31 -14.60
C THR A 179 11.50 -24.58 -15.55
N LYS A 180 12.67 -25.18 -15.81
CA LYS A 180 13.31 -25.00 -17.12
C LYS A 180 12.82 -26.11 -18.01
N PRO A 181 12.09 -25.86 -19.09
CA PRO A 181 11.91 -26.87 -20.14
C PRO A 181 13.23 -27.07 -20.82
N ASN A 182 13.69 -28.31 -20.82
CA ASN A 182 14.72 -28.78 -21.74
C ASN A 182 14.20 -28.63 -23.19
N VAL A 183 14.86 -27.80 -23.97
CA VAL A 183 15.16 -28.08 -25.41
C VAL A 183 16.51 -27.48 -25.71
#